data_57e13a8ad5ea4210be338f0ae62cadba
#
_entry.id   57e13a8ad5ea4210be338f0ae62cadba
#
_cell.length_a   1.000
_cell.length_b   1.000
_cell.length_c   1.000
_cell.angle_alpha   90.00
_cell.angle_beta   90.00
_cell.angle_gamma   90.00
#
_symmetry.space_group_name_H-M   'P 1'
#
loop_
_entity.id
_entity.type
_entity.pdbx_description
1 polymer ?
#
loop_
_entity_poly.entity_id
_entity_poly.type
_entity_poly.pdbx_seq_one_letter_code
_entity_poly.pdbx_strand_id
1 'polypeptide(L)'
;NELMPYIKEHYPVTDETAIIGESLAGLFVVETFLLEPELFDTYIAFDPSLWWDNNRLVREVGDRIRRRNPITNTVYLAHSDQPDIATLTRQFAETFRNVEGQGVTLHYQPLPNEQHATIYHPAALLAFRALFKPATRDAGK
;
A
#
# COMPACT_ATOMS: atom_id res chain seq x y z
N ASN A 1 9.18 -14.05 -11.09
CA ASN A 1 10.49 -14.58 -10.60
C ASN A 1 11.68 -14.30 -11.52
N GLU A 2 11.51 -13.59 -12.65
CA GLU A 2 12.59 -13.31 -13.60
C GLU A 2 13.04 -11.84 -13.56
N LEU A 3 12.10 -10.90 -13.49
CA LEU A 3 12.39 -9.47 -13.58
C LEU A 3 13.23 -8.95 -12.40
N MET A 4 12.84 -9.26 -11.16
CA MET A 4 13.55 -8.74 -9.98
C MET A 4 15.01 -9.22 -9.91
N PRO A 5 15.32 -10.52 -10.10
CA PRO A 5 16.70 -10.98 -10.20
C PRO A 5 17.47 -10.29 -11.31
N TYR A 6 16.88 -10.14 -12.49
CA TYR A 6 17.52 -9.45 -13.62
C TYR A 6 17.87 -7.99 -13.30
N ILE A 7 16.95 -7.25 -12.68
CA ILE A 7 17.19 -5.85 -12.27
C ILE A 7 18.31 -5.77 -11.22
N LYS A 8 18.30 -6.65 -10.22
CA LYS A 8 19.36 -6.69 -9.18
C LYS A 8 20.75 -7.01 -9.75
N GLU A 9 20.80 -7.83 -10.79
CA GLU A 9 22.07 -8.20 -11.44
C GLU A 9 22.63 -7.09 -12.35
N HIS A 10 21.75 -6.32 -13.01
CA HIS A 10 22.16 -5.40 -14.08
C HIS A 10 22.15 -3.92 -13.69
N TYR A 11 21.54 -3.55 -12.55
CA TYR A 11 21.40 -2.16 -12.14
C TYR A 11 21.82 -1.96 -10.68
N PRO A 12 22.39 -0.80 -10.34
CA PRO A 12 22.70 -0.45 -8.95
C PRO A 12 21.42 -0.12 -8.18
N VAL A 13 20.83 -1.12 -7.55
CA VAL A 13 19.61 -1.02 -6.74
C VAL A 13 19.89 -1.42 -5.30
N THR A 14 19.00 -1.00 -4.39
CA THR A 14 18.97 -1.51 -3.01
C THR A 14 18.22 -2.84 -2.95
N ASP A 15 18.21 -3.47 -1.79
CA ASP A 15 17.37 -4.66 -1.55
C ASP A 15 15.91 -4.30 -1.28
N GLU A 16 15.63 -3.04 -0.96
CA GLU A 16 14.27 -2.55 -0.68
C GLU A 16 13.39 -2.63 -1.93
N THR A 17 12.19 -3.19 -1.76
CA THR A 17 11.23 -3.43 -2.84
C THR A 17 9.88 -2.80 -2.54
N ALA A 18 9.27 -2.20 -3.56
CA ALA A 18 7.93 -1.62 -3.45
C ALA A 18 7.06 -1.97 -4.65
N ILE A 19 5.75 -2.09 -4.40
CA ILE A 19 4.74 -2.23 -5.44
C ILE A 19 3.70 -1.13 -5.31
N ILE A 20 3.28 -0.54 -6.43
CA ILE A 20 2.31 0.56 -6.49
C ILE A 20 1.24 0.26 -7.53
N GLY A 21 0.00 0.59 -7.21
CA GLY A 21 -1.12 0.43 -8.14
C GLY A 21 -2.31 1.31 -7.79
N GLU A 22 -3.13 1.58 -8.79
CA GLU A 22 -4.39 2.32 -8.70
C GLU A 22 -5.54 1.45 -9.20
N SER A 23 -6.75 1.64 -8.68
CA SER A 23 -7.97 0.98 -9.12
C SER A 23 -7.85 -0.56 -9.03
N LEU A 24 -7.99 -1.29 -10.13
CA LEU A 24 -7.78 -2.75 -10.16
C LEU A 24 -6.32 -3.15 -9.89
N ALA A 25 -5.35 -2.35 -10.31
CA ALA A 25 -3.96 -2.56 -9.90
C ALA A 25 -3.77 -2.29 -8.40
N GLY A 26 -4.49 -1.33 -7.81
CA GLY A 26 -4.54 -1.11 -6.38
C GLY A 26 -5.17 -2.30 -5.62
N LEU A 27 -6.23 -2.91 -6.17
CA LEU A 27 -6.79 -4.16 -5.64
C LEU A 27 -5.75 -5.28 -5.66
N PHE A 28 -5.02 -5.45 -6.77
CA PHE A 28 -3.94 -6.44 -6.88
C PHE A 28 -2.86 -6.21 -5.82
N VAL A 29 -2.43 -4.97 -5.60
CA VAL A 29 -1.46 -4.62 -4.54
C VAL A 29 -1.96 -5.05 -3.17
N VAL A 30 -3.22 -4.72 -2.82
CA VAL A 30 -3.81 -5.09 -1.53
C VAL A 30 -3.94 -6.61 -1.39
N GLU A 31 -4.39 -7.30 -2.44
CA GLU A 31 -4.51 -8.76 -2.42
C GLU A 31 -3.14 -9.44 -2.29
N THR A 32 -2.13 -8.97 -3.01
CA THR A 32 -0.75 -9.46 -2.89
C THR A 32 -0.22 -9.29 -1.48
N PHE A 33 -0.39 -8.12 -0.87
CA PHE A 33 -0.04 -7.90 0.53
C PHE A 33 -0.74 -8.89 1.47
N LEU A 34 -2.01 -9.20 1.22
CA LEU A 34 -2.79 -10.12 2.05
C LEU A 34 -2.45 -11.60 1.82
N LEU A 35 -1.90 -12.00 0.68
CA LEU A 35 -1.58 -13.39 0.34
C LEU A 35 -0.08 -13.70 0.48
N GLU A 36 0.76 -12.80 0.01
CA GLU A 36 2.21 -12.99 -0.17
C GLU A 36 2.98 -11.76 0.36
N PRO A 37 2.89 -11.46 1.67
CA PRO A 37 3.46 -10.23 2.24
C PRO A 37 4.98 -10.15 2.16
N GLU A 38 5.67 -11.26 1.94
CA GLU A 38 7.12 -11.32 1.82
C GLU A 38 7.64 -10.90 0.43
N LEU A 39 6.75 -10.68 -0.55
CA LEU A 39 7.17 -10.32 -1.90
C LEU A 39 7.74 -8.90 -2.01
N PHE A 40 7.21 -7.98 -1.19
CA PHE A 40 7.65 -6.58 -1.18
C PHE A 40 7.72 -6.04 0.25
N ASP A 41 8.60 -5.07 0.47
CA ASP A 41 8.69 -4.36 1.75
C ASP A 41 7.58 -3.30 1.89
N THR A 42 7.17 -2.69 0.76
CA THR A 42 6.21 -1.59 0.72
C THR A 42 5.11 -1.82 -0.33
N TYR A 43 3.87 -1.65 0.11
CA TYR A 43 2.66 -1.81 -0.69
C TYR A 43 1.90 -0.50 -0.77
N ILE A 44 1.72 0.06 -1.98
CA ILE A 44 1.12 1.37 -2.20
C ILE A 44 -0.11 1.22 -3.10
N ALA A 45 -1.31 1.49 -2.57
CA ALA A 45 -2.55 1.37 -3.32
C ALA A 45 -3.36 2.67 -3.27
N PHE A 46 -3.76 3.15 -4.44
CA PHE A 46 -4.62 4.32 -4.61
C PHE A 46 -5.97 3.90 -5.18
N ASP A 47 -7.03 4.42 -4.61
CA ASP A 47 -8.40 4.09 -5.01
C ASP A 47 -8.60 2.59 -5.29
N PRO A 48 -8.13 1.68 -4.42
CA PRO A 48 -8.19 0.26 -4.71
C PRO A 48 -9.63 -0.21 -4.92
N SER A 49 -9.87 -1.02 -5.95
CA SER A 49 -11.20 -1.55 -6.30
C SER A 49 -11.70 -2.59 -5.29
N LEU A 50 -11.76 -2.23 -3.99
CA LEU A 50 -12.12 -3.11 -2.88
C LEU A 50 -13.57 -3.60 -2.92
N TRP A 51 -14.40 -3.04 -3.80
CA TRP A 51 -15.75 -3.51 -4.09
C TRP A 51 -15.79 -4.85 -4.84
N TRP A 52 -14.65 -5.24 -5.44
CA TRP A 52 -14.54 -6.51 -6.18
C TRP A 52 -14.89 -7.71 -5.28
N ASP A 53 -15.48 -8.74 -5.90
CA ASP A 53 -15.89 -9.97 -5.24
C ASP A 53 -16.72 -9.70 -3.96
N ASN A 54 -17.70 -8.80 -4.08
CA ASN A 54 -18.60 -8.44 -3.00
C ASN A 54 -17.85 -7.98 -1.73
N ASN A 55 -16.85 -7.10 -1.89
CA ASN A 55 -16.02 -6.53 -0.82
C ASN A 55 -15.24 -7.58 0.00
N ARG A 56 -14.88 -8.71 -0.61
CA ARG A 56 -14.26 -9.84 0.10
C ARG A 56 -13.04 -9.44 0.91
N LEU A 57 -12.12 -8.66 0.32
CA LEU A 57 -10.89 -8.26 1.04
C LEU A 57 -11.18 -7.39 2.26
N VAL A 58 -12.19 -6.52 2.19
CA VAL A 58 -12.61 -5.68 3.33
C VAL A 58 -13.17 -6.53 4.47
N ARG A 59 -13.96 -7.56 4.14
CA ARG A 59 -14.52 -8.47 5.15
C ARG A 59 -13.48 -9.37 5.80
N GLU A 60 -12.46 -9.76 5.05
CA GLU A 60 -11.49 -10.77 5.48
C GLU A 60 -10.19 -10.19 6.05
N VAL A 61 -9.91 -8.89 5.86
CA VAL A 61 -8.62 -8.28 6.21
C VAL A 61 -8.21 -8.55 7.66
N GLY A 62 -9.12 -8.38 8.62
CA GLY A 62 -8.82 -8.58 10.03
C GLY A 62 -8.43 -10.02 10.36
N ASP A 63 -9.14 -11.00 9.79
CA ASP A 63 -8.86 -12.42 10.00
C ASP A 63 -7.58 -12.85 9.30
N ARG A 64 -7.34 -12.36 8.09
CA ARG A 64 -6.13 -12.66 7.34
C ARG A 64 -4.88 -12.14 8.07
N ILE A 65 -4.93 -10.93 8.61
CA ILE A 65 -3.81 -10.36 9.36
C ILE A 65 -3.59 -11.10 10.68
N ARG A 66 -4.63 -11.42 11.44
CA ARG A 66 -4.50 -12.15 12.71
C ARG A 66 -3.91 -13.57 12.58
N ARG A 67 -4.13 -14.23 11.45
CA ARG A 67 -3.68 -15.62 11.21
C ARG A 67 -2.24 -15.75 10.77
N ARG A 68 -1.55 -14.64 10.47
CA ARG A 68 -0.17 -14.69 9.99
C ARG A 68 0.84 -14.45 11.10
N ASN A 69 2.05 -14.85 10.84
CA ASN A 69 3.18 -14.45 11.66
C ASN A 69 3.39 -12.93 11.56
N PRO A 70 3.90 -12.27 12.60
CA PRO A 70 4.27 -10.86 12.51
C PRO A 70 5.24 -10.62 11.34
N ILE A 71 4.94 -9.59 10.57
CA ILE A 71 5.72 -9.16 9.40
C ILE A 71 6.07 -7.69 9.54
N THR A 72 7.16 -7.27 8.95
CA THR A 72 7.57 -5.85 8.93
C THR A 72 7.37 -5.30 7.53
N ASN A 73 6.19 -4.75 7.25
CA ASN A 73 5.86 -4.14 5.97
C ASN A 73 5.32 -2.73 6.17
N THR A 74 5.41 -1.93 5.12
CA THR A 74 4.73 -0.66 5.03
C THR A 74 3.58 -0.75 4.03
N VAL A 75 2.39 -0.31 4.44
CA VAL A 75 1.21 -0.22 3.58
C VAL A 75 0.77 1.23 3.49
N TYR A 76 0.64 1.76 2.28
CA TYR A 76 0.12 3.09 2.02
C TYR A 76 -1.18 2.99 1.22
N LEU A 77 -2.25 3.53 1.79
CA LEU A 77 -3.58 3.57 1.17
C LEU A 77 -4.01 5.01 0.98
N ALA A 78 -4.41 5.37 -0.23
CA ALA A 78 -5.08 6.64 -0.49
C ALA A 78 -6.40 6.41 -1.22
N HIS A 79 -7.35 7.34 -1.04
CA HIS A 79 -8.60 7.34 -1.79
C HIS A 79 -9.02 8.76 -2.18
N SER A 80 -9.73 8.85 -3.31
CA SER A 80 -10.39 10.04 -3.83
C SER A 80 -11.71 10.36 -3.11
N ASP A 81 -12.48 11.29 -3.67
CA ASP A 81 -13.82 11.63 -3.21
C ASP A 81 -14.91 10.62 -3.63
N GLN A 82 -14.57 9.61 -4.44
CA GLN A 82 -15.55 8.63 -4.94
C GLN A 82 -16.15 7.81 -3.78
N PRO A 83 -17.47 7.93 -3.50
CA PRO A 83 -18.06 7.51 -2.23
C PRO A 83 -17.85 6.03 -1.88
N ASP A 84 -18.04 5.13 -2.85
CA ASP A 84 -17.94 3.68 -2.62
C ASP A 84 -16.48 3.29 -2.34
N ILE A 85 -15.54 3.83 -3.12
CA ILE A 85 -14.10 3.58 -2.93
C ILE A 85 -13.65 4.17 -1.60
N ALA A 86 -14.00 5.42 -1.30
CA ALA A 86 -13.65 6.08 -0.04
C ALA A 86 -14.17 5.32 1.17
N THR A 87 -15.42 4.83 1.11
CA THR A 87 -16.03 4.07 2.20
C THR A 87 -15.31 2.77 2.45
N LEU A 88 -15.06 1.98 1.39
CA LEU A 88 -14.43 0.67 1.52
C LEU A 88 -12.95 0.77 1.91
N THR A 89 -12.22 1.75 1.36
CA THR A 89 -10.82 1.97 1.72
C THR A 89 -10.67 2.41 3.18
N ARG A 90 -11.58 3.25 3.68
CA ARG A 90 -11.63 3.64 5.09
C ARG A 90 -11.94 2.44 5.99
N GLN A 91 -12.96 1.64 5.67
CA GLN A 91 -13.32 0.45 6.45
C GLN A 91 -12.15 -0.54 6.52
N PHE A 92 -11.48 -0.76 5.39
CA PHE A 92 -10.28 -1.59 5.34
C PHE A 92 -9.19 -1.06 6.27
N ALA A 93 -8.86 0.24 6.17
CA ALA A 93 -7.84 0.88 6.99
C ALA A 93 -8.17 0.86 8.49
N GLU A 94 -9.43 1.08 8.88
CA GLU A 94 -9.90 1.01 10.26
C GLU A 94 -9.79 -0.41 10.82
N THR A 95 -10.25 -1.42 10.08
CA THR A 95 -10.12 -2.81 10.48
C THR A 95 -8.67 -3.22 10.65
N PHE A 96 -7.81 -2.77 9.72
CA PHE A 96 -6.38 -3.01 9.76
C PHE A 96 -5.72 -2.44 11.02
N ARG A 97 -6.04 -1.17 11.38
CA ARG A 97 -5.50 -0.50 12.59
C ARG A 97 -5.90 -1.19 13.90
N ASN A 98 -7.06 -1.85 13.91
CA ASN A 98 -7.58 -2.53 15.09
C ASN A 98 -6.97 -3.93 15.33
N VAL A 99 -6.08 -4.38 14.44
CA VAL A 99 -5.35 -5.64 14.62
C VAL A 99 -3.99 -5.34 15.24
N GLU A 100 -3.87 -5.58 16.54
CA GLU A 100 -2.63 -5.33 17.28
C GLU A 100 -1.50 -6.31 16.94
N GLY A 101 -0.25 -5.87 17.11
CA GLY A 101 0.92 -6.74 17.19
C GLY A 101 1.45 -7.30 15.87
N GLN A 102 1.06 -6.75 14.72
CA GLN A 102 1.41 -7.32 13.41
C GLN A 102 2.69 -6.77 12.76
N GLY A 103 3.32 -5.77 13.36
CA GLY A 103 4.57 -5.17 12.83
C GLY A 103 4.41 -4.34 11.56
N VAL A 104 3.19 -4.19 11.04
CA VAL A 104 2.92 -3.44 9.80
C VAL A 104 2.67 -1.96 10.09
N THR A 105 3.34 -1.09 9.33
CA THR A 105 3.10 0.35 9.37
C THR A 105 2.05 0.74 8.33
N LEU A 106 0.89 1.26 8.77
CA LEU A 106 -0.15 1.74 7.87
C LEU A 106 -0.13 3.26 7.75
N HIS A 107 0.05 3.75 6.53
CA HIS A 107 -0.24 5.12 6.12
C HIS A 107 -1.60 5.17 5.41
N TYR A 108 -2.48 6.05 5.87
CA TYR A 108 -3.79 6.23 5.26
C TYR A 108 -4.01 7.71 4.95
N GLN A 109 -4.23 8.02 3.67
CA GLN A 109 -4.28 9.36 3.13
C GLN A 109 -5.56 9.59 2.31
N PRO A 110 -6.61 10.18 2.90
CA PRO A 110 -7.75 10.69 2.13
C PRO A 110 -7.35 11.90 1.27
N LEU A 111 -7.82 11.92 0.03
CA LEU A 111 -7.65 13.02 -0.92
C LEU A 111 -9.02 13.50 -1.44
N PRO A 112 -9.81 14.19 -0.62
CA PRO A 112 -11.21 14.51 -0.92
C PRO A 112 -11.36 15.56 -2.03
N ASN A 113 -10.28 16.17 -2.50
CA ASN A 113 -10.29 17.11 -3.63
C ASN A 113 -9.90 16.43 -4.95
N GLU A 114 -9.57 15.14 -4.92
CA GLU A 114 -9.22 14.36 -6.09
C GLU A 114 -10.37 13.43 -6.49
N GLN A 115 -10.49 13.20 -7.80
CA GLN A 115 -11.39 12.20 -8.37
C GLN A 115 -10.61 10.95 -8.74
N HIS A 116 -11.30 9.85 -9.02
CA HIS A 116 -10.67 8.60 -9.46
C HIS A 116 -9.70 8.80 -10.65
N ALA A 117 -10.05 9.67 -11.59
CA ALA A 117 -9.24 9.96 -12.77
C ALA A 117 -8.02 10.87 -12.49
N THR A 118 -7.94 11.51 -11.32
CA THR A 118 -6.88 12.50 -11.02
C THR A 118 -6.00 12.12 -9.84
N ILE A 119 -6.41 11.16 -9.02
CA ILE A 119 -5.75 10.83 -7.75
C ILE A 119 -4.32 10.32 -7.90
N TYR A 120 -4.00 9.62 -9.00
CA TYR A 120 -2.74 8.89 -9.10
C TYR A 120 -1.50 9.77 -8.83
N HIS A 121 -1.35 10.87 -9.54
CA HIS A 121 -0.16 11.72 -9.42
C HIS A 121 -0.02 12.41 -8.06
N PRO A 122 -1.04 13.09 -7.52
CA PRO A 122 -0.94 13.66 -6.18
C PRO A 122 -0.70 12.62 -5.09
N ALA A 123 -1.37 11.48 -5.15
CA ALA A 123 -1.19 10.40 -4.18
C ALA A 123 0.22 9.80 -4.25
N ALA A 124 0.75 9.55 -5.46
CA ALA A 124 2.10 9.05 -5.66
C ALA A 124 3.16 10.01 -5.10
N LEU A 125 3.01 11.32 -5.37
CA LEU A 125 3.94 12.33 -4.85
C LEU A 125 3.93 12.37 -3.30
N LEU A 126 2.76 12.28 -2.68
CA LEU A 126 2.62 12.25 -1.22
C LEU A 126 3.21 10.95 -0.64
N ALA A 127 2.91 9.80 -1.26
CA ALA A 127 3.45 8.51 -0.84
C ALA A 127 4.98 8.51 -0.89
N PHE A 128 5.58 8.92 -2.01
CA PHE A 128 7.03 8.95 -2.16
C PHE A 128 7.72 9.88 -1.16
N ARG A 129 7.13 11.04 -0.89
CA ARG A 129 7.64 11.96 0.14
C ARG A 129 7.52 11.42 1.56
N ALA A 130 6.49 10.62 1.84
CA ALA A 130 6.29 10.02 3.14
C ALA A 130 7.21 8.81 3.39
N LEU A 131 7.40 7.98 2.36
CA LEU A 131 8.05 6.67 2.49
C LEU A 131 9.53 6.69 2.12
N PHE A 132 9.91 7.43 1.08
CA PHE A 132 11.26 7.41 0.50
C PHE A 132 11.97 8.76 0.69
N LYS A 133 11.98 9.30 1.91
CA LYS A 133 12.74 10.53 2.20
C LYS A 133 14.24 10.26 2.01
N PRO A 134 14.96 11.12 1.27
CA PRO A 134 16.42 11.05 1.27
C PRO A 134 16.93 11.13 2.72
N ALA A 135 17.89 10.29 3.07
CA ALA A 135 18.62 10.49 4.32
C ALA A 135 19.08 11.96 4.37
N THR A 136 18.74 12.67 5.43
CA THR A 136 19.26 14.02 5.66
C THR A 136 20.79 13.92 5.59
N ARG A 137 21.39 14.53 4.54
CA ARG A 137 22.82 14.74 4.58
C ARG A 137 23.05 15.60 5.79
N ASP A 138 23.68 15.04 6.82
CA ASP A 138 24.26 15.86 7.89
C ASP A 138 25.11 16.89 7.16
N ALA A 139 24.71 18.16 7.25
CA ALA A 139 25.51 19.27 6.84
C ALA A 139 26.71 19.30 7.83
N GLY A 140 27.71 18.49 7.51
CA GLY A 140 28.97 18.47 8.22
C GLY A 140 29.50 19.89 8.19
N LYS A 141 29.68 20.44 9.38
CA LYS A 141 30.41 21.68 9.64
C LYS A 141 31.83 21.60 9.11
#